data_08bf8968519af713b506ba241a02429a
#
_entry.id   08bf8968519af713b506ba241a02429a
#
_cell.length_a   1.000
_cell.length_b   1.000
_cell.length_c   1.000
_cell.angle_alpha   90.00
_cell.angle_beta   90.00
_cell.angle_gamma   90.00
#
_symmetry.space_group_name_H-M   'P 1'
#
loop_
_entity.id
_entity.type
_entity.pdbx_description
1 polymer ?
#
loop_
_entity_poly.entity_id
_entity_poly.type
_entity_poly.pdbx_seq_one_letter_code
_entity_poly.pdbx_strand_id
1 'polypeptide(L)'
;MSAHIVQFLIVCPLVFLAGFIDAIAGGGGLISLPAYLITGLPVHNAIATNKMSSSMGTTIATLKYAKSGFIQWKRAVLCTVAAILGSTSGARLALLVDDFYFRIFLLIVLPLTAAYIFFGKPFIGEKAPLSEVRTVLLSMVIALCIGVYDGFYGPGTGTFLILLLTGVAHMQLQEANGITKVINLTTNISALTVFLLNGKVLLPLGITAGLFSIAGNYLGAKHFEKGGASCVRPVMLVVLVIFFVKVLTEMVMS
;
A
#
# COMPACT_ATOMS: atom_id res chain seq x y z
N MET A 1 -10.54 28.84 8.66
CA MET A 1 -9.86 28.10 7.58
C MET A 1 -10.87 27.08 7.07
N SER A 2 -11.16 27.01 5.77
CA SER A 2 -12.18 26.08 5.28
C SER A 2 -11.74 24.62 5.57
N ALA A 3 -12.67 23.74 5.89
CA ALA A 3 -12.38 22.31 6.18
C ALA A 3 -11.54 21.65 5.07
N HIS A 4 -11.73 22.07 3.83
CA HIS A 4 -10.94 21.61 2.70
C HIS A 4 -9.44 21.95 2.81
N ILE A 5 -9.08 23.16 3.24
CA ILE A 5 -7.66 23.55 3.38
C ILE A 5 -6.97 22.68 4.43
N VAL A 6 -7.65 22.38 5.54
CA VAL A 6 -7.12 21.51 6.59
C VAL A 6 -6.83 20.10 6.05
N GLN A 7 -7.72 19.56 5.20
CA GLN A 7 -7.50 18.26 4.56
C GLN A 7 -6.19 18.24 3.77
N PHE A 8 -5.92 19.24 2.92
CA PHE A 8 -4.68 19.31 2.15
C PHE A 8 -3.44 19.44 3.04
N LEU A 9 -3.51 20.28 4.09
CA LEU A 9 -2.39 20.50 5.01
C LEU A 9 -2.01 19.25 5.81
N ILE A 10 -2.96 18.38 6.10
CA ILE A 10 -2.71 17.12 6.82
C ILE A 10 -2.31 16.01 5.84
N VAL A 11 -3.10 15.83 4.77
CA VAL A 11 -2.96 14.69 3.87
C VAL A 11 -1.67 14.78 3.05
N CYS A 12 -1.34 15.94 2.47
CA CYS A 12 -0.23 16.04 1.54
C CYS A 12 1.15 15.72 2.16
N PRO A 13 1.53 16.27 3.34
CA PRO A 13 2.78 15.89 3.99
C PRO A 13 2.84 14.44 4.42
N LEU A 14 1.73 13.89 4.93
CA LEU A 14 1.67 12.49 5.34
C LEU A 14 1.72 11.54 4.13
N VAL A 15 1.12 11.91 3.00
CA VAL A 15 1.20 11.13 1.76
C VAL A 15 2.60 11.20 1.14
N PHE A 16 3.32 12.32 1.26
CA PHE A 16 4.73 12.37 0.91
C PHE A 16 5.55 11.37 1.73
N LEU A 17 5.39 11.38 3.05
CA LEU A 17 6.06 10.45 3.96
C LEU A 17 5.66 8.99 3.68
N ALA A 18 4.37 8.75 3.43
CA ALA A 18 3.85 7.45 3.03
C ALA A 18 4.52 6.95 1.75
N GLY A 19 4.63 7.80 0.73
CA GLY A 19 5.29 7.47 -0.52
C GLY A 19 6.77 7.16 -0.35
N PHE A 20 7.47 7.92 0.50
CA PHE A 20 8.88 7.66 0.83
C PHE A 20 9.06 6.27 1.45
N ILE A 21 8.24 5.94 2.45
CA ILE A 21 8.28 4.64 3.14
C ILE A 21 7.80 3.50 2.23
N ASP A 22 6.75 3.75 1.44
CA ASP A 22 6.25 2.76 0.49
C ASP A 22 7.33 2.32 -0.51
N ALA A 23 8.06 3.28 -1.04
CA ALA A 23 9.14 2.96 -1.97
C ALA A 23 10.21 2.06 -1.35
N ILE A 24 10.52 2.22 -0.07
CA ILE A 24 11.57 1.45 0.64
C ILE A 24 11.06 0.07 1.07
N ALA A 25 9.92 0.01 1.73
CA ALA A 25 9.45 -1.19 2.45
C ALA A 25 8.00 -1.60 2.16
N GLY A 26 7.30 -0.90 1.26
CA GLY A 26 5.95 -1.25 0.83
C GLY A 26 4.83 -0.96 1.84
N GLY A 27 5.12 -0.21 2.91
CA GLY A 27 4.18 0.04 4.01
C GLY A 27 3.45 1.39 3.97
N GLY A 28 3.54 2.14 2.88
CA GLY A 28 3.01 3.51 2.78
C GLY A 28 1.53 3.66 3.09
N GLY A 29 0.72 2.68 2.72
CA GLY A 29 -0.71 2.66 3.00
C GLY A 29 -1.07 2.75 4.49
N LEU A 30 -0.19 2.28 5.38
CA LEU A 30 -0.35 2.40 6.84
C LEU A 30 -0.22 3.82 7.36
N ILE A 31 0.30 4.73 6.56
CA ILE A 31 0.40 6.15 6.85
C ILE A 31 -0.64 6.94 6.06
N SER A 32 -0.73 6.67 4.74
CA SER A 32 -1.59 7.47 3.86
C SER A 32 -3.08 7.25 4.14
N LEU A 33 -3.56 6.03 4.31
CA LEU A 33 -4.99 5.81 4.58
C LEU A 33 -5.45 6.45 5.90
N PRO A 34 -4.76 6.26 7.05
CA PRO A 34 -5.04 7.04 8.26
C PRO A 34 -5.03 8.55 8.04
N ALA A 35 -4.10 9.09 7.22
CA ALA A 35 -4.05 10.52 6.92
C ALA A 35 -5.35 11.04 6.29
N TYR A 36 -5.94 10.29 5.36
CA TYR A 36 -7.25 10.62 4.78
C TYR A 36 -8.39 10.47 5.80
N LEU A 37 -8.39 9.39 6.59
CA LEU A 37 -9.44 9.12 7.58
C LEU A 37 -9.45 10.15 8.73
N ILE A 38 -8.28 10.61 9.17
CA ILE A 38 -8.13 11.66 10.20
C ILE A 38 -8.84 12.96 9.79
N THR A 39 -8.96 13.23 8.51
CA THR A 39 -9.66 14.44 8.02
C THR A 39 -11.19 14.31 7.99
N GLY A 40 -11.74 13.20 8.49
CA GLY A 40 -13.19 12.97 8.57
C GLY A 40 -13.83 12.49 7.27
N LEU A 41 -13.04 12.01 6.32
CA LEU A 41 -13.58 11.44 5.08
C LEU A 41 -14.31 10.11 5.35
N PRO A 42 -15.45 9.86 4.66
CA PRO A 42 -16.05 8.52 4.64
C PRO A 42 -15.04 7.48 4.20
N VAL A 43 -15.12 6.27 4.75
CA VAL A 43 -14.08 5.25 4.57
C VAL A 43 -13.84 4.92 3.09
N HIS A 44 -14.90 4.74 2.32
CA HIS A 44 -14.80 4.46 0.89
C HIS A 44 -14.13 5.60 0.11
N ASN A 45 -14.44 6.87 0.44
CA ASN A 45 -13.79 8.02 -0.19
C ASN A 45 -12.31 8.12 0.20
N ALA A 46 -11.96 7.81 1.44
CA ALA A 46 -10.58 7.79 1.91
C ALA A 46 -9.76 6.73 1.17
N ILE A 47 -10.26 5.48 1.09
CA ILE A 47 -9.61 4.38 0.36
C ILE A 47 -9.47 4.75 -1.13
N ALA A 48 -10.55 5.18 -1.76
CA ALA A 48 -10.58 5.52 -3.18
C ALA A 48 -9.59 6.64 -3.53
N THR A 49 -9.57 7.72 -2.72
CA THR A 49 -8.67 8.86 -2.93
C THR A 49 -7.22 8.49 -2.64
N ASN A 50 -6.99 7.62 -1.65
CA ASN A 50 -5.68 7.04 -1.39
C ASN A 50 -5.18 6.21 -2.58
N LYS A 51 -6.03 5.39 -3.22
CA LYS A 51 -5.66 4.64 -4.43
C LYS A 51 -5.20 5.55 -5.56
N MET A 52 -5.82 6.72 -5.73
CA MET A 52 -5.41 7.74 -6.70
C MET A 52 -3.99 8.23 -6.41
N SER A 53 -3.73 8.74 -5.21
CA SER A 53 -2.41 9.26 -4.84
C SER A 53 -1.33 8.17 -4.84
N SER A 54 -1.66 6.96 -4.39
CA SER A 54 -0.74 5.82 -4.39
C SER A 54 -0.40 5.36 -5.80
N SER A 55 -1.37 5.30 -6.73
CA SER A 55 -1.10 4.96 -8.13
C SER A 55 -0.06 5.89 -8.75
N MET A 56 -0.20 7.21 -8.52
CA MET A 56 0.74 8.21 -9.05
C MET A 56 2.15 8.01 -8.48
N GLY A 57 2.27 7.85 -7.17
CA GLY A 57 3.56 7.65 -6.51
C GLY A 57 4.22 6.32 -6.87
N THR A 58 3.46 5.22 -6.81
CA THR A 58 3.97 3.88 -7.10
C THR A 58 4.42 3.76 -8.57
N THR A 59 3.81 4.51 -9.50
CA THR A 59 4.30 4.60 -10.88
C THR A 59 5.76 5.04 -10.92
N ILE A 60 6.13 6.08 -10.18
CA ILE A 60 7.50 6.59 -10.13
C ILE A 60 8.45 5.59 -9.47
N ALA A 61 8.04 4.95 -8.37
CA ALA A 61 8.84 3.90 -7.75
C ALA A 61 9.07 2.73 -8.71
N THR A 62 8.01 2.26 -9.39
CA THR A 62 8.10 1.15 -10.35
C THR A 62 9.04 1.49 -11.51
N LEU A 63 8.96 2.69 -12.08
CA LEU A 63 9.86 3.14 -13.14
C LEU A 63 11.32 3.18 -12.68
N LYS A 64 11.58 3.63 -11.44
CA LYS A 64 12.94 3.61 -10.89
C LYS A 64 13.46 2.19 -10.72
N TYR A 65 12.67 1.31 -10.10
CA TYR A 65 13.04 -0.10 -9.92
C TYR A 65 13.24 -0.84 -11.25
N ALA A 66 12.45 -0.48 -12.28
CA ALA A 66 12.65 -0.99 -13.64
C ALA A 66 13.99 -0.58 -14.22
N LYS A 67 14.36 0.70 -14.06
CA LYS A 67 15.67 1.22 -14.52
C LYS A 67 16.86 0.60 -13.77
N SER A 68 16.69 0.30 -12.48
CA SER A 68 17.71 -0.35 -11.65
C SER A 68 17.84 -1.86 -11.90
N GLY A 69 17.02 -2.44 -12.79
CA GLY A 69 17.10 -3.87 -13.14
C GLY A 69 16.53 -4.83 -12.09
N PHE A 70 15.82 -4.33 -11.08
CA PHE A 70 15.23 -5.15 -10.00
C PHE A 70 13.97 -5.90 -10.42
N ILE A 71 13.39 -5.60 -11.62
CA ILE A 71 12.16 -6.20 -12.08
C ILE A 71 12.43 -7.32 -13.07
N GLN A 72 12.11 -8.55 -12.71
CA GLN A 72 12.05 -9.68 -13.65
C GLN A 72 10.71 -9.65 -14.41
N TRP A 73 10.72 -9.06 -15.59
CA TRP A 73 9.51 -8.77 -16.36
C TRP A 73 8.67 -10.01 -16.70
N LYS A 74 9.30 -11.16 -16.96
CA LYS A 74 8.56 -12.40 -17.25
C LYS A 74 7.66 -12.80 -16.08
N ARG A 75 8.16 -12.78 -14.85
CA ARG A 75 7.40 -13.08 -13.64
C ARG A 75 6.41 -11.96 -13.30
N ALA A 76 6.85 -10.70 -13.45
CA ALA A 76 6.01 -9.53 -13.15
C ALA A 76 4.72 -9.51 -13.98
N VAL A 77 4.78 -9.78 -15.29
CA VAL A 77 3.61 -9.81 -16.18
C VAL A 77 2.60 -10.87 -15.75
N LEU A 78 3.06 -12.08 -15.39
CA LEU A 78 2.17 -13.14 -14.91
C LEU A 78 1.49 -12.75 -13.59
N CYS A 79 2.24 -12.17 -12.66
CA CYS A 79 1.68 -11.66 -11.41
C CYS A 79 0.69 -10.50 -11.62
N THR A 80 0.90 -9.66 -12.65
CA THR A 80 -0.01 -8.55 -12.99
C THR A 80 -1.42 -9.04 -13.30
N VAL A 81 -1.58 -10.11 -14.09
CA VAL A 81 -2.91 -10.68 -14.41
C VAL A 81 -3.63 -11.13 -13.13
N ALA A 82 -2.94 -11.87 -12.27
CA ALA A 82 -3.50 -12.32 -10.99
C ALA A 82 -3.85 -11.13 -10.07
N ALA A 83 -3.00 -10.12 -10.03
CA ALA A 83 -3.20 -8.91 -9.24
C ALA A 83 -4.42 -8.08 -9.71
N ILE A 84 -4.66 -7.96 -11.03
CA ILE A 84 -5.85 -7.29 -11.58
C ILE A 84 -7.13 -8.00 -11.11
N LEU A 85 -7.19 -9.32 -11.26
CA LEU A 85 -8.35 -10.11 -10.85
C LEU A 85 -8.60 -9.98 -9.34
N GLY A 86 -7.56 -10.13 -8.54
CA GLY A 86 -7.65 -9.99 -7.09
C GLY A 86 -8.13 -8.60 -6.67
N SER A 87 -7.45 -7.56 -7.13
CA SER A 87 -7.72 -6.19 -6.71
C SER A 87 -9.08 -5.67 -7.18
N THR A 88 -9.49 -6.01 -8.40
CA THR A 88 -10.82 -5.67 -8.90
C THR A 88 -11.92 -6.32 -8.06
N SER A 89 -11.75 -7.60 -7.71
CA SER A 89 -12.69 -8.32 -6.84
C SER A 89 -12.71 -7.72 -5.42
N GLY A 90 -11.55 -7.43 -4.84
CA GLY A 90 -11.43 -6.81 -3.52
C GLY A 90 -12.08 -5.42 -3.46
N ALA A 91 -11.86 -4.57 -4.48
CA ALA A 91 -12.47 -3.24 -4.54
C ALA A 91 -14.00 -3.30 -4.67
N ARG A 92 -14.53 -4.25 -5.43
CA ARG A 92 -15.98 -4.48 -5.51
C ARG A 92 -16.55 -4.95 -4.18
N LEU A 93 -15.86 -5.89 -3.51
CA LEU A 93 -16.27 -6.34 -2.16
C LEU A 93 -16.25 -5.18 -1.15
N ALA A 94 -15.26 -4.31 -1.20
CA ALA A 94 -15.19 -3.14 -0.34
C ALA A 94 -16.44 -2.25 -0.47
N LEU A 95 -16.93 -2.04 -1.69
CA LEU A 95 -18.12 -1.22 -1.95
C LEU A 95 -19.43 -1.83 -1.44
N LEU A 96 -19.46 -3.12 -1.12
CA LEU A 96 -20.63 -3.81 -0.56
C LEU A 96 -20.70 -3.73 0.97
N VAL A 97 -19.64 -3.29 1.63
CA VAL A 97 -19.55 -3.20 3.09
C VAL A 97 -19.88 -1.78 3.53
N ASP A 98 -20.83 -1.62 4.45
CA ASP A 98 -21.16 -0.32 5.03
C ASP A 98 -19.97 0.30 5.78
N ASP A 99 -19.88 1.63 5.75
CA ASP A 99 -18.81 2.40 6.42
C ASP A 99 -18.67 2.05 7.91
N PHE A 100 -19.77 1.75 8.60
CA PHE A 100 -19.75 1.36 10.02
C PHE A 100 -18.97 0.05 10.24
N TYR A 101 -19.34 -1.01 9.52
CA TYR A 101 -18.64 -2.31 9.63
C TYR A 101 -17.21 -2.22 9.15
N PHE A 102 -16.96 -1.37 8.15
CA PHE A 102 -15.61 -1.15 7.66
C PHE A 102 -14.73 -0.47 8.71
N ARG A 103 -15.26 0.49 9.49
CA ARG A 103 -14.53 1.10 10.62
C ARG A 103 -14.18 0.08 11.70
N ILE A 104 -15.10 -0.82 12.05
CA ILE A 104 -14.82 -1.92 13.00
C ILE A 104 -13.69 -2.80 12.46
N PHE A 105 -13.76 -3.17 11.18
CA PHE A 105 -12.69 -3.93 10.52
C PHE A 105 -11.34 -3.21 10.61
N LEU A 106 -11.30 -1.90 10.37
CA LEU A 106 -10.08 -1.09 10.47
C LEU A 106 -9.48 -1.10 11.88
N LEU A 107 -10.32 -1.00 12.91
CA LEU A 107 -9.88 -1.04 14.31
C LEU A 107 -9.19 -2.35 14.69
N ILE A 108 -9.57 -3.43 14.05
CA ILE A 108 -8.98 -4.75 14.31
C ILE A 108 -7.73 -4.97 13.43
N VAL A 109 -7.85 -4.71 12.13
CA VAL A 109 -6.81 -5.06 11.15
C VAL A 109 -5.61 -4.13 11.22
N LEU A 110 -5.81 -2.83 11.47
CA LEU A 110 -4.68 -1.88 11.58
C LEU A 110 -3.73 -2.21 12.72
N PRO A 111 -4.19 -2.42 13.96
CA PRO A 111 -3.30 -2.82 15.06
C PRO A 111 -2.63 -4.17 14.82
N LEU A 112 -3.36 -5.16 14.25
CA LEU A 112 -2.79 -6.46 13.92
C LEU A 112 -1.69 -6.34 12.85
N THR A 113 -1.93 -5.55 11.82
CA THR A 113 -0.94 -5.28 10.77
C THR A 113 0.28 -4.54 11.34
N ALA A 114 0.04 -3.55 12.21
CA ALA A 114 1.10 -2.83 12.90
C ALA A 114 1.91 -3.76 13.80
N ALA A 115 1.25 -4.57 14.62
CA ALA A 115 1.89 -5.55 15.50
C ALA A 115 2.72 -6.55 14.68
N TYR A 116 2.18 -7.06 13.56
CA TYR A 116 2.91 -7.97 12.69
C TYR A 116 4.18 -7.34 12.08
N ILE A 117 4.09 -6.10 11.61
CA ILE A 117 5.25 -5.38 11.05
C ILE A 117 6.28 -5.06 12.14
N PHE A 118 5.81 -4.78 13.37
CA PHE A 118 6.67 -4.38 14.46
C PHE A 118 7.37 -5.56 15.13
N PHE A 119 6.61 -6.61 15.45
CA PHE A 119 7.10 -7.80 16.15
C PHE A 119 7.53 -8.92 15.20
N GLY A 120 7.06 -8.90 13.95
CA GLY A 120 7.43 -9.88 12.94
C GLY A 120 8.94 -9.85 12.71
N LYS A 121 9.59 -11.00 12.88
CA LYS A 121 10.98 -11.15 12.47
C LYS A 121 11.03 -11.00 10.95
N PRO A 122 11.93 -10.16 10.40
CA PRO A 122 12.10 -10.14 8.96
C PRO A 122 12.46 -11.56 8.51
N PHE A 123 11.69 -12.09 7.55
CA PHE A 123 12.01 -13.36 6.87
C PHE A 123 13.25 -13.18 5.96
N ILE A 124 14.31 -12.58 6.50
CA ILE A 124 15.56 -12.31 5.79
C ILE A 124 16.50 -13.47 6.12
N GLY A 125 16.14 -14.65 5.63
CA GLY A 125 17.06 -15.77 5.51
C GLY A 125 17.13 -16.12 4.03
N GLU A 126 18.33 -16.21 3.47
CA GLU A 126 18.51 -16.77 2.13
C GLU A 126 18.03 -18.21 2.16
N LYS A 127 16.82 -18.42 1.64
CA LYS A 127 16.28 -19.76 1.43
C LYS A 127 16.80 -20.31 0.11
N ALA A 128 17.04 -21.61 0.07
CA ALA A 128 17.39 -22.28 -1.19
C ALA A 128 16.33 -21.95 -2.26
N PRO A 129 16.76 -21.57 -3.48
CA PRO A 129 15.83 -21.19 -4.55
C PRO A 129 14.94 -22.37 -4.93
N LEU A 130 13.68 -22.10 -5.20
CA LEU A 130 12.73 -23.07 -5.76
C LEU A 130 12.94 -23.18 -7.28
N SER A 131 12.32 -24.23 -7.88
CA SER A 131 12.24 -24.29 -9.33
C SER A 131 11.47 -23.09 -9.90
N GLU A 132 11.84 -22.62 -11.08
CA GLU A 132 11.23 -21.46 -11.75
C GLU A 132 9.71 -21.55 -11.77
N VAL A 133 9.15 -22.70 -12.16
CA VAL A 133 7.70 -22.94 -12.23
C VAL A 133 7.04 -22.76 -10.86
N ARG A 134 7.64 -23.29 -9.80
CA ARG A 134 7.09 -23.16 -8.43
C ARG A 134 7.13 -21.71 -7.96
N THR A 135 8.24 -21.02 -8.18
CA THR A 135 8.36 -19.60 -7.83
C THR A 135 7.28 -18.77 -8.53
N VAL A 136 7.07 -18.98 -9.84
CA VAL A 136 6.05 -18.26 -10.61
C VAL A 136 4.65 -18.55 -10.10
N LEU A 137 4.28 -19.83 -9.93
CA LEU A 137 2.95 -20.22 -9.45
C LEU A 137 2.65 -19.64 -8.06
N LEU A 138 3.58 -19.77 -7.12
CA LEU A 138 3.43 -19.20 -5.78
C LEU A 138 3.29 -17.68 -5.84
N SER A 139 4.06 -17.00 -6.68
CA SER A 139 3.98 -15.54 -6.83
C SER A 139 2.64 -15.10 -7.42
N MET A 140 2.07 -15.85 -8.36
CA MET A 140 0.73 -15.57 -8.90
C MET A 140 -0.35 -15.74 -7.84
N VAL A 141 -0.30 -16.81 -7.03
CA VAL A 141 -1.24 -17.03 -5.92
C VAL A 141 -1.11 -15.91 -4.89
N ILE A 142 0.11 -15.53 -4.51
CA ILE A 142 0.39 -14.41 -3.62
C ILE A 142 -0.19 -13.11 -4.20
N ALA A 143 0.06 -12.84 -5.49
CA ALA A 143 -0.43 -11.64 -6.17
C ALA A 143 -1.96 -11.59 -6.22
N LEU A 144 -2.64 -12.72 -6.41
CA LEU A 144 -4.08 -12.83 -6.37
C LEU A 144 -4.63 -12.55 -4.96
N CYS A 145 -4.16 -13.28 -3.95
CA CYS A 145 -4.66 -13.17 -2.58
C CYS A 145 -4.39 -11.77 -1.99
N ILE A 146 -3.15 -11.30 -2.13
CA ILE A 146 -2.79 -9.96 -1.66
C ILE A 146 -3.45 -8.88 -2.53
N GLY A 147 -3.70 -9.15 -3.81
CA GLY A 147 -4.49 -8.29 -4.67
C GLY A 147 -5.91 -8.09 -4.15
N VAL A 148 -6.62 -9.17 -3.72
CA VAL A 148 -7.94 -9.06 -3.08
C VAL A 148 -7.86 -8.18 -1.83
N TYR A 149 -6.89 -8.44 -0.97
CA TYR A 149 -6.65 -7.63 0.24
C TYR A 149 -6.39 -6.16 -0.10
N ASP A 150 -5.55 -5.88 -1.10
CA ASP A 150 -5.20 -4.52 -1.50
C ASP A 150 -6.37 -3.77 -2.15
N GLY A 151 -7.16 -4.45 -2.96
CA GLY A 151 -8.38 -3.88 -3.53
C GLY A 151 -9.43 -3.57 -2.47
N PHE A 152 -9.56 -4.44 -1.46
CA PHE A 152 -10.51 -4.29 -0.37
C PHE A 152 -10.08 -3.21 0.63
N TYR A 153 -8.80 -3.20 1.02
CA TYR A 153 -8.30 -2.36 2.11
C TYR A 153 -6.99 -1.64 1.77
N GLY A 154 -5.90 -2.37 1.56
CA GLY A 154 -4.63 -1.91 1.01
C GLY A 154 -3.46 -1.64 1.95
N PRO A 155 -3.62 -1.10 3.17
CA PRO A 155 -2.48 -0.78 4.03
C PRO A 155 -1.57 -1.98 4.34
N GLY A 156 -0.27 -1.82 4.12
CA GLY A 156 0.71 -2.91 4.36
C GLY A 156 0.90 -3.88 3.20
N THR A 157 0.14 -3.76 2.11
CA THR A 157 0.21 -4.63 0.92
C THR A 157 1.63 -4.88 0.45
N GLY A 158 2.41 -3.84 0.24
CA GLY A 158 3.79 -3.99 -0.23
C GLY A 158 4.68 -4.75 0.76
N THR A 159 4.51 -4.52 2.05
CA THR A 159 5.23 -5.28 3.09
C THR A 159 4.86 -6.75 3.07
N PHE A 160 3.55 -7.08 2.99
CA PHE A 160 3.10 -8.47 2.88
C PHE A 160 3.59 -9.13 1.60
N LEU A 161 3.57 -8.43 0.47
CA LEU A 161 4.12 -8.94 -0.79
C LEU A 161 5.61 -9.28 -0.65
N ILE A 162 6.43 -8.37 -0.15
CA ILE A 162 7.87 -8.61 0.06
C ILE A 162 8.08 -9.83 0.95
N LEU A 163 7.37 -9.92 2.09
CA LEU A 163 7.49 -11.03 3.03
C LEU A 163 7.08 -12.36 2.43
N LEU A 164 5.97 -12.42 1.69
CA LEU A 164 5.50 -13.65 1.07
C LEU A 164 6.34 -14.06 -0.13
N LEU A 165 6.77 -13.11 -0.97
CA LEU A 165 7.63 -13.39 -2.11
C LEU A 165 9.02 -13.89 -1.66
N THR A 166 9.58 -13.33 -0.59
CA THR A 166 10.85 -13.81 -0.03
C THR A 166 10.68 -15.09 0.79
N GLY A 167 9.66 -15.15 1.64
CA GLY A 167 9.44 -16.23 2.61
C GLY A 167 8.83 -17.51 2.00
N VAL A 168 7.92 -17.38 1.02
CA VAL A 168 7.16 -18.49 0.42
C VAL A 168 7.63 -18.80 -0.99
N ALA A 169 7.84 -17.78 -1.82
CA ALA A 169 8.30 -17.96 -3.20
C ALA A 169 9.84 -18.01 -3.31
N HIS A 170 10.55 -17.85 -2.20
CA HIS A 170 12.02 -17.88 -2.08
C HIS A 170 12.75 -16.95 -3.05
N MET A 171 12.17 -15.77 -3.31
CA MET A 171 12.82 -14.74 -4.12
C MET A 171 13.88 -13.99 -3.33
N GLN A 172 14.91 -13.50 -4.01
CA GLN A 172 15.86 -12.55 -3.42
C GLN A 172 15.15 -11.23 -3.10
N LEU A 173 15.59 -10.52 -2.07
CA LEU A 173 14.92 -9.32 -1.57
C LEU A 173 14.76 -8.21 -2.63
N GLN A 174 15.79 -7.99 -3.46
CA GLN A 174 15.75 -6.98 -4.52
C GLN A 174 14.72 -7.33 -5.60
N GLU A 175 14.68 -8.59 -6.03
CA GLU A 175 13.70 -9.09 -6.99
C GLU A 175 12.28 -9.03 -6.42
N ALA A 176 12.10 -9.52 -5.19
CA ALA A 176 10.81 -9.48 -4.49
C ALA A 176 10.29 -8.04 -4.38
N ASN A 177 11.17 -7.09 -4.05
CA ASN A 177 10.78 -5.67 -3.97
C ASN A 177 10.43 -5.10 -5.35
N GLY A 178 11.19 -5.44 -6.40
CA GLY A 178 10.89 -5.05 -7.78
C GLY A 178 9.52 -5.56 -8.25
N ILE A 179 9.23 -6.85 -8.05
CA ILE A 179 7.93 -7.47 -8.39
C ILE A 179 6.80 -6.88 -7.53
N THR A 180 7.06 -6.63 -6.25
CA THR A 180 6.10 -5.96 -5.37
C THR A 180 5.67 -4.60 -5.91
N LYS A 181 6.58 -3.80 -6.47
CA LYS A 181 6.20 -2.50 -7.04
C LYS A 181 5.29 -2.65 -8.26
N VAL A 182 5.54 -3.63 -9.11
CA VAL A 182 4.66 -3.91 -10.25
C VAL A 182 3.28 -4.37 -9.79
N ILE A 183 3.21 -5.33 -8.86
CA ILE A 183 1.93 -5.80 -8.30
C ILE A 183 1.19 -4.65 -7.63
N ASN A 184 1.85 -3.88 -6.77
CA ASN A 184 1.24 -2.77 -6.02
C ASN A 184 0.74 -1.64 -6.95
N LEU A 185 1.47 -1.31 -8.01
CA LEU A 185 0.99 -0.38 -9.04
C LEU A 185 -0.26 -0.93 -9.72
N THR A 186 -0.22 -2.18 -10.13
CA THR A 186 -1.33 -2.85 -10.81
C THR A 186 -2.59 -2.88 -9.94
N THR A 187 -2.47 -3.30 -8.68
CA THR A 187 -3.59 -3.36 -7.73
C THR A 187 -4.16 -1.98 -7.44
N ASN A 188 -3.30 -0.97 -7.26
CA ASN A 188 -3.74 0.41 -7.06
C ASN A 188 -4.52 0.95 -8.27
N ILE A 189 -4.04 0.73 -9.50
CA ILE A 189 -4.75 1.15 -10.73
C ILE A 189 -6.07 0.40 -10.89
N SER A 190 -6.09 -0.91 -10.65
CA SER A 190 -7.29 -1.74 -10.78
C SER A 190 -8.37 -1.33 -9.78
N ALA A 191 -8.01 -1.16 -8.50
CA ALA A 191 -8.93 -0.68 -7.48
C ALA A 191 -9.39 0.76 -7.75
N LEU A 192 -8.46 1.65 -8.13
CA LEU A 192 -8.78 3.02 -8.51
C LEU A 192 -9.83 3.07 -9.62
N THR A 193 -9.70 2.24 -10.64
CA THR A 193 -10.67 2.16 -11.74
C THR A 193 -12.07 1.82 -11.21
N VAL A 194 -12.17 0.81 -10.32
CA VAL A 194 -13.47 0.46 -9.71
C VAL A 194 -14.03 1.62 -8.91
N PHE A 195 -13.23 2.27 -8.07
CA PHE A 195 -13.69 3.38 -7.24
C PHE A 195 -14.02 4.64 -8.04
N LEU A 196 -13.30 4.92 -9.13
CA LEU A 196 -13.61 6.04 -10.05
C LEU A 196 -14.97 5.84 -10.71
N LEU A 197 -15.23 4.64 -11.24
CA LEU A 197 -16.51 4.30 -11.87
C LEU A 197 -17.69 4.40 -10.90
N ASN A 198 -17.43 4.28 -9.59
CA ASN A 198 -18.45 4.41 -8.55
C ASN A 198 -18.46 5.80 -7.87
N GLY A 199 -17.76 6.80 -8.41
CA GLY A 199 -17.79 8.18 -7.94
C GLY A 199 -17.23 8.39 -6.52
N LYS A 200 -16.36 7.48 -6.03
CA LYS A 200 -15.83 7.55 -4.66
C LYS A 200 -14.55 8.36 -4.51
N VAL A 201 -13.91 8.75 -5.60
CA VAL A 201 -12.61 9.45 -5.60
C VAL A 201 -12.80 10.95 -5.50
N LEU A 202 -12.14 11.59 -4.53
CA LEU A 202 -12.04 13.04 -4.42
C LEU A 202 -10.87 13.54 -5.29
N LEU A 203 -11.13 13.80 -6.57
CA LEU A 203 -10.10 14.10 -7.57
C LEU A 203 -9.15 15.24 -7.16
N PRO A 204 -9.62 16.42 -6.69
CA PRO A 204 -8.69 17.51 -6.32
C PRO A 204 -7.71 17.10 -5.23
N LEU A 205 -8.20 16.44 -4.18
CA LEU A 205 -7.37 15.98 -3.07
C LEU A 205 -6.45 14.83 -3.52
N GLY A 206 -6.97 13.87 -4.29
CA GLY A 206 -6.22 12.72 -4.78
C GLY A 206 -5.06 13.11 -5.71
N ILE A 207 -5.30 14.05 -6.64
CA ILE A 207 -4.27 14.55 -7.57
C ILE A 207 -3.20 15.33 -6.80
N THR A 208 -3.61 16.28 -5.94
CA THR A 208 -2.65 17.08 -5.17
C THR A 208 -1.80 16.20 -4.27
N ALA A 209 -2.42 15.31 -3.48
CA ALA A 209 -1.70 14.34 -2.65
C ALA A 209 -0.83 13.39 -3.51
N GLY A 210 -1.28 13.06 -4.73
CA GLY A 210 -0.53 12.27 -5.69
C GLY A 210 0.80 12.92 -6.11
N LEU A 211 0.85 14.24 -6.27
CA LEU A 211 2.11 14.97 -6.54
C LEU A 211 3.09 14.82 -5.36
N PHE A 212 2.61 14.91 -4.13
CA PHE A 212 3.41 14.64 -2.93
C PHE A 212 3.85 13.17 -2.85
N SER A 213 2.96 12.23 -3.22
CA SER A 213 3.29 10.79 -3.32
C SER A 213 4.40 10.54 -4.33
N ILE A 214 4.37 11.19 -5.50
CA ILE A 214 5.43 11.13 -6.51
C ILE A 214 6.77 11.54 -5.91
N ALA A 215 6.83 12.70 -5.26
CA ALA A 215 8.05 13.21 -4.65
C ALA A 215 8.58 12.25 -3.56
N GLY A 216 7.70 11.77 -2.68
CA GLY A 216 8.04 10.80 -1.65
C GLY A 216 8.59 9.49 -2.22
N ASN A 217 7.88 8.89 -3.18
CA ASN A 217 8.30 7.65 -3.83
C ASN A 217 9.64 7.80 -4.59
N TYR A 218 9.84 8.93 -5.26
CA TYR A 218 11.10 9.20 -5.94
C TYR A 218 12.29 9.22 -4.98
N LEU A 219 12.15 9.96 -3.87
CA LEU A 219 13.21 10.06 -2.86
C LEU A 219 13.41 8.74 -2.10
N GLY A 220 12.33 8.04 -1.77
CA GLY A 220 12.38 6.75 -1.10
C GLY A 220 13.07 5.68 -1.95
N ALA A 221 12.73 5.59 -3.24
CA ALA A 221 13.38 4.66 -4.15
C ALA A 221 14.89 4.97 -4.32
N LYS A 222 15.26 6.26 -4.41
CA LYS A 222 16.66 6.69 -4.42
C LYS A 222 17.40 6.33 -3.13
N HIS A 223 16.72 6.39 -1.99
CA HIS A 223 17.29 6.03 -0.69
C HIS A 223 17.49 4.52 -0.57
N PHE A 224 16.53 3.72 -1.04
CA PHE A 224 16.62 2.26 -1.05
C PHE A 224 17.81 1.77 -1.89
N GLU A 225 18.05 2.34 -3.07
CA GLU A 225 19.22 2.03 -3.91
C GLU A 225 20.55 2.21 -3.16
N LYS A 226 20.59 3.08 -2.14
CA LYS A 226 21.77 3.32 -1.29
C LYS A 226 21.82 2.44 -0.02
N GLY A 227 20.91 1.48 0.14
CA GLY A 227 20.88 0.54 1.26
C GLY A 227 20.21 1.05 2.54
N GLY A 228 19.41 2.13 2.50
CA GLY A 228 18.78 2.71 3.68
C GLY A 228 17.35 2.20 3.95
N ALA A 229 17.10 1.59 5.11
CA ALA A 229 15.76 1.15 5.53
C ALA A 229 15.45 1.39 7.03
N SER A 230 16.36 1.98 7.78
CA SER A 230 16.27 2.06 9.25
C SER A 230 15.17 2.97 9.80
N CYS A 231 14.74 3.99 9.04
CA CYS A 231 13.74 4.96 9.47
C CYS A 231 12.27 4.50 9.30
N VAL A 232 12.03 3.39 8.62
CA VAL A 232 10.69 2.94 8.24
C VAL A 232 9.81 2.61 9.43
N ARG A 233 10.31 1.74 10.33
CA ARG A 233 9.53 1.23 11.49
C ARG A 233 9.07 2.32 12.45
N PRO A 234 9.92 3.25 12.95
CA PRO A 234 9.49 4.25 13.93
C PRO A 234 8.44 5.20 13.37
N VAL A 235 8.56 5.60 12.11
CA VAL A 235 7.59 6.51 11.49
C VAL A 235 6.22 5.85 11.32
N MET A 236 6.18 4.60 10.88
CA MET A 236 4.93 3.84 10.75
C MET A 236 4.21 3.72 12.10
N LEU A 237 4.94 3.45 13.18
CA LEU A 237 4.36 3.34 14.52
C LEU A 237 3.70 4.63 14.98
N VAL A 238 4.40 5.76 14.87
CA VAL A 238 3.87 7.06 15.33
C VAL A 238 2.54 7.36 14.65
N VAL A 239 2.45 7.17 13.32
CA VAL A 239 1.23 7.44 12.57
C VAL A 239 0.10 6.49 12.95
N LEU A 240 0.40 5.21 13.13
CA LEU A 240 -0.59 4.21 13.55
C LEU A 240 -1.15 4.48 14.96
N VAL A 241 -0.29 4.88 15.91
CA VAL A 241 -0.73 5.24 17.27
C VAL A 241 -1.66 6.46 17.22
N ILE A 242 -1.29 7.52 16.50
CA ILE A 242 -2.14 8.72 16.34
C ILE A 242 -3.51 8.34 15.75
N PHE A 243 -3.52 7.53 14.71
CA PHE A 243 -4.77 7.09 14.08
C PHE A 243 -5.62 6.25 15.04
N PHE A 244 -5.01 5.27 15.72
CA PHE A 244 -5.72 4.39 16.66
C PHE A 244 -6.37 5.16 17.81
N VAL A 245 -5.63 6.10 18.40
CA VAL A 245 -6.16 6.99 19.45
C VAL A 245 -7.35 7.79 18.94
N LYS A 246 -7.25 8.37 17.74
CA LYS A 246 -8.36 9.14 17.15
C LYS A 246 -9.61 8.29 16.93
N VAL A 247 -9.48 7.11 16.32
CA VAL A 247 -10.63 6.24 16.06
C VAL A 247 -11.28 5.78 17.36
N LEU A 248 -10.49 5.44 18.39
CA LEU A 248 -11.02 5.11 19.71
C LEU A 248 -11.79 6.28 20.32
N THR A 249 -11.25 7.50 20.26
CA THR A 249 -11.94 8.68 20.79
C THR A 249 -13.25 8.95 20.07
N GLU A 250 -13.31 8.83 18.74
CA GLU A 250 -14.53 9.00 17.97
C GLU A 250 -15.60 7.94 18.32
N MET A 251 -15.20 6.68 18.58
CA MET A 251 -16.13 5.62 18.97
C MET A 251 -16.68 5.76 20.39
N VAL A 252 -15.88 6.31 21.31
CA VAL A 252 -16.32 6.52 22.71
C VAL A 252 -17.23 7.75 22.83
N MET A 253 -17.10 8.71 21.90
CA MET A 253 -17.85 9.96 21.91
C MET A 253 -19.13 9.93 21.04
N SER A 254 -19.34 8.87 20.25
CA SER A 254 -20.54 8.63 19.44
C SER A 254 -21.52 7.74 20.17
#